data_10b537e253f08c580f0c52e5f2f7a9f5
#
_entry.id   10b537e253f08c580f0c52e5f2f7a9f5
#
_cell.length_a   1.000
_cell.length_b   1.000
_cell.length_c   1.000
_cell.angle_alpha   90.00
_cell.angle_beta   90.00
_cell.angle_gamma   90.00
#
_symmetry.space_group_name_H-M   'P 1'
#
loop_
_entity.id
_entity.type
_entity.pdbx_description
1 polymer ?
#
loop_
_entity_poly.entity_id
_entity_poly.type
_entity_poly.pdbx_seq_one_letter_code
_entity_poly.pdbx_strand_id
1 'polypeptide(L)'
;TWKSSLAFDAKLPGDIDFTLEGIFSKEFNPATVTNLGRKFKGEQEIAPGDVRRMFEYSNANKTDAYYITNAGNSAYYYSLTASLAKTFDFGLHLSASYTRSYAKSYGDGIGDQVNSAYYNNRYSVNGNNDTETGYGTYVSPNRVLASAAYRIKYAKNFASSLSLIYEGMNMGYAGGYSAARYSYTFTGNIVGDYGSNNLLYIPASREALDKWNFADYTDSKTGEVTYSAKEQRDDFWAYINEDSYLKGRKGKYAEIGRAS
;
A
#
# COMPACT_ATOMS: atom_id res chain seq x y z
N THR A 1 5.49 21.77 3.55
CA THR A 1 6.23 20.50 3.68
C THR A 1 7.58 20.78 4.37
N TRP A 2 7.93 19.96 5.34
CA TRP A 2 9.26 19.94 5.94
C TRP A 2 10.01 18.69 5.47
N LYS A 3 11.28 18.86 5.09
CA LYS A 3 12.15 17.76 4.66
C LYS A 3 13.48 17.86 5.37
N SER A 4 14.03 16.73 5.78
CA SER A 4 15.36 16.62 6.36
C SER A 4 16.04 15.35 5.88
N SER A 5 17.36 15.39 5.77
CA SER A 5 18.21 14.23 5.53
C SER A 5 19.43 14.28 6.41
N LEU A 6 19.92 13.11 6.76
CA LEU A 6 21.18 12.92 7.49
C LEU A 6 21.89 11.73 6.86
N ALA A 7 23.18 11.91 6.56
CA ALA A 7 24.03 10.85 6.08
C ALA A 7 25.28 10.70 6.96
N PHE A 8 25.73 9.47 7.07
CA PHE A 8 26.99 9.10 7.71
C PHE A 8 27.79 8.24 6.74
N ASP A 9 29.00 8.70 6.44
CA ASP A 9 29.96 8.01 5.57
C ASP A 9 31.16 7.54 6.39
N ALA A 10 31.59 6.31 6.12
CA ALA A 10 32.75 5.70 6.77
C ALA A 10 33.54 4.82 5.80
N LYS A 11 34.84 4.80 5.97
CA LYS A 11 35.73 3.85 5.32
C LYS A 11 35.92 2.63 6.25
N LEU A 12 35.46 1.48 5.84
CA LEU A 12 35.62 0.25 6.61
C LEU A 12 36.96 -0.45 6.27
N PRO A 13 37.43 -1.38 7.11
CA PRO A 13 38.60 -2.20 6.80
C PRO A 13 38.45 -2.89 5.42
N GLY A 14 39.56 -2.92 4.68
CA GLY A 14 39.61 -3.48 3.34
C GLY A 14 39.10 -2.52 2.25
N ASP A 15 39.19 -1.20 2.48
CA ASP A 15 38.80 -0.16 1.53
C ASP A 15 37.36 -0.22 1.05
N ILE A 16 36.45 -0.59 1.95
CA ILE A 16 35.03 -0.61 1.70
C ILE A 16 34.43 0.74 2.12
N ASP A 17 33.74 1.40 1.20
CA ASP A 17 32.98 2.60 1.47
C ASP A 17 31.60 2.19 2.01
N PHE A 18 31.24 2.72 3.16
CA PHE A 18 29.94 2.52 3.81
C PHE A 18 29.22 3.85 3.91
N THR A 19 27.95 3.89 3.51
CA THR A 19 27.08 5.05 3.71
C THR A 19 25.78 4.59 4.37
N LEU A 20 25.36 5.33 5.39
CA LEU A 20 24.04 5.21 6.01
C LEU A 20 23.31 6.54 5.85
N GLU A 21 22.16 6.55 5.14
CA GLU A 21 21.39 7.76 4.88
C GLU A 21 19.96 7.60 5.39
N GLY A 22 19.49 8.59 6.15
CA GLY A 22 18.10 8.72 6.58
C GLY A 22 17.45 9.94 5.93
N ILE A 23 16.25 9.78 5.37
CA ILE A 23 15.42 10.87 4.83
C ILE A 23 14.10 10.88 5.58
N PHE A 24 13.63 12.06 5.96
CA PHE A 24 12.31 12.28 6.52
C PHE A 24 11.62 13.45 5.81
N SER A 25 10.35 13.27 5.49
CA SER A 25 9.49 14.32 4.94
C SER A 25 8.14 14.32 5.66
N LYS A 26 7.66 15.51 6.02
CA LYS A 26 6.36 15.73 6.63
C LYS A 26 5.61 16.81 5.89
N GLU A 27 4.40 16.52 5.48
CA GLU A 27 3.48 17.46 4.87
C GLU A 27 2.42 17.85 5.90
N PHE A 28 2.32 19.13 6.18
CA PHE A 28 1.32 19.69 7.08
C PHE A 28 0.11 20.09 6.26
N ASN A 29 -1.08 19.68 6.69
CA ASN A 29 -2.34 19.98 6.01
C ASN A 29 -2.32 19.60 4.51
N PRO A 30 -2.01 18.31 4.16
CA PRO A 30 -2.02 17.87 2.78
C PRO A 30 -3.42 18.04 2.17
N ALA A 31 -3.47 18.22 0.86
CA ALA A 31 -4.74 18.28 0.15
C ALA A 31 -5.45 16.92 0.18
N THR A 32 -6.75 16.96 0.34
CA THR A 32 -7.63 15.78 0.23
C THR A 32 -8.91 16.15 -0.48
N VAL A 33 -9.61 15.16 -1.02
CA VAL A 33 -10.92 15.32 -1.65
C VAL A 33 -11.98 14.74 -0.71
N THR A 34 -13.01 15.52 -0.44
CA THR A 34 -14.19 15.12 0.33
C THR A 34 -15.43 15.18 -0.54
N ASN A 35 -16.44 14.39 -0.23
CA ASN A 35 -17.74 14.42 -0.89
C ASN A 35 -18.79 15.02 0.06
N LEU A 36 -19.17 16.29 -0.19
CA LEU A 36 -20.19 17.01 0.58
C LEU A 36 -21.61 16.45 0.32
N GLY A 37 -21.79 15.70 -0.78
CA GLY A 37 -23.02 14.97 -1.04
C GLY A 37 -23.27 13.80 -0.07
N ARG A 38 -22.32 13.52 0.80
CA ARG A 38 -22.38 12.45 1.80
C ARG A 38 -22.19 13.02 3.19
N LYS A 39 -23.08 12.66 4.11
CA LYS A 39 -22.96 13.01 5.54
C LYS A 39 -22.75 11.77 6.38
N PHE A 40 -22.07 11.94 7.49
CA PHE A 40 -21.90 10.89 8.49
C PHE A 40 -23.25 10.51 9.08
N LYS A 41 -23.55 9.22 9.07
CA LYS A 41 -24.80 8.64 9.57
C LYS A 41 -24.67 8.09 10.99
N GLY A 42 -23.48 7.62 11.35
CA GLY A 42 -23.19 6.96 12.60
C GLY A 42 -22.20 5.80 12.41
N GLU A 43 -21.84 5.16 13.48
CA GLU A 43 -21.06 3.92 13.45
C GLU A 43 -22.01 2.72 13.42
N GLN A 44 -21.63 1.70 12.66
CA GLN A 44 -22.39 0.47 12.54
C GLN A 44 -21.45 -0.73 12.56
N GLU A 45 -21.80 -1.74 13.36
CA GLU A 45 -21.19 -3.06 13.27
C GLU A 45 -21.85 -3.80 12.10
N ILE A 46 -21.08 -3.98 10.99
CA ILE A 46 -21.58 -4.64 9.77
C ILE A 46 -21.36 -6.15 9.79
N ALA A 47 -20.42 -6.61 10.62
CA ALA A 47 -20.19 -8.02 10.94
C ALA A 47 -19.56 -8.08 12.35
N PRO A 48 -19.59 -9.22 13.06
CA PRO A 48 -19.03 -9.34 14.39
C PRO A 48 -17.59 -8.83 14.50
N GLY A 49 -17.38 -7.72 15.20
CA GLY A 49 -16.12 -7.01 15.37
C GLY A 49 -15.76 -6.02 14.26
N ASP A 50 -16.50 -5.95 13.17
CA ASP A 50 -16.30 -5.01 12.07
C ASP A 50 -17.18 -3.76 12.25
N VAL A 51 -16.67 -2.78 12.97
CA VAL A 51 -17.35 -1.50 13.23
C VAL A 51 -16.83 -0.44 12.28
N ARG A 52 -17.73 0.21 11.53
CA ARG A 52 -17.38 1.23 10.52
C ARG A 52 -18.21 2.49 10.66
N ARG A 53 -17.61 3.59 10.25
CA ARG A 53 -18.32 4.85 10.05
C ARG A 53 -19.12 4.76 8.75
N MET A 54 -20.43 4.95 8.86
CA MET A 54 -21.34 4.87 7.73
C MET A 54 -21.72 6.25 7.24
N PHE A 55 -21.94 6.35 5.93
CA PHE A 55 -22.34 7.58 5.26
C PHE A 55 -23.65 7.39 4.51
N GLU A 56 -24.38 8.48 4.34
CA GLU A 56 -25.60 8.52 3.52
C GLU A 56 -25.65 9.81 2.70
N TYR A 57 -26.53 9.88 1.70
CA TYR A 57 -26.69 11.12 0.96
C TYR A 57 -27.15 12.26 1.87
N SER A 58 -26.51 13.42 1.73
CA SER A 58 -26.84 14.64 2.45
C SER A 58 -28.06 15.37 1.85
N ASN A 59 -28.47 14.98 0.65
CA ASN A 59 -29.52 15.65 -0.11
C ASN A 59 -30.53 14.67 -0.72
N ALA A 60 -31.77 15.14 -0.95
CA ALA A 60 -32.86 14.33 -1.46
C ALA A 60 -32.63 13.85 -2.92
N ASN A 61 -31.88 14.58 -3.70
CA ASN A 61 -31.59 14.25 -5.10
C ASN A 61 -30.48 13.20 -5.25
N LYS A 62 -29.88 12.77 -4.15
CA LYS A 62 -28.79 11.77 -4.10
C LYS A 62 -27.63 12.14 -5.04
N THR A 63 -27.22 13.41 -5.01
CA THR A 63 -26.11 13.92 -5.81
C THR A 63 -24.83 13.99 -4.99
N ASP A 64 -23.71 13.71 -5.64
CA ASP A 64 -22.36 13.87 -5.08
C ASP A 64 -21.84 15.29 -5.37
N ALA A 65 -21.07 15.85 -4.44
CA ALA A 65 -20.46 17.16 -4.57
C ALA A 65 -19.03 17.08 -4.00
N TYR A 66 -18.06 17.05 -4.89
CA TYR A 66 -16.65 16.90 -4.52
C TYR A 66 -16.02 18.23 -4.16
N TYR A 67 -15.27 18.24 -3.09
CA TYR A 67 -14.61 19.41 -2.56
C TYR A 67 -13.16 19.11 -2.22
N ILE A 68 -12.24 19.94 -2.73
CA ILE A 68 -10.82 19.85 -2.39
C ILE A 68 -10.57 20.70 -1.16
N THR A 69 -10.00 20.10 -0.14
CA THR A 69 -9.72 20.77 1.14
C THR A 69 -8.39 20.31 1.72
N ASN A 70 -8.01 20.89 2.83
CA ASN A 70 -6.86 20.42 3.60
C ASN A 70 -7.29 19.35 4.61
N ALA A 71 -6.55 18.26 4.65
CA ALA A 71 -6.70 17.26 5.70
C ALA A 71 -6.17 17.81 7.04
N GLY A 72 -6.87 17.53 8.11
CA GLY A 72 -6.53 18.03 9.46
C GLY A 72 -5.28 17.39 10.09
N ASN A 73 -4.73 16.33 9.47
CA ASN A 73 -3.56 15.59 9.95
C ASN A 73 -2.40 15.70 8.97
N SER A 74 -1.22 15.26 9.39
CA SER A 74 -0.01 15.28 8.57
C SER A 74 0.16 14.00 7.77
N ALA A 75 0.58 14.13 6.52
CA ALA A 75 1.17 13.06 5.75
C ALA A 75 2.68 13.01 5.99
N TYR A 76 3.31 11.84 5.87
CA TYR A 76 4.75 11.72 6.09
C TYR A 76 5.37 10.57 5.29
N TYR A 77 6.66 10.72 5.04
CA TYR A 77 7.52 9.73 4.42
C TYR A 77 8.83 9.65 5.20
N TYR A 78 9.36 8.45 5.36
CA TYR A 78 10.74 8.25 5.76
C TYR A 78 11.38 7.08 5.02
N SER A 79 12.69 7.14 4.86
CA SER A 79 13.52 6.05 4.37
C SER A 79 14.85 5.99 5.11
N LEU A 80 15.38 4.78 5.21
CA LEU A 80 16.72 4.50 5.69
C LEU A 80 17.42 3.62 4.65
N THR A 81 18.56 4.10 4.17
CA THR A 81 19.39 3.39 3.17
C THR A 81 20.75 3.08 3.77
N ALA A 82 21.17 1.84 3.71
CA ALA A 82 22.52 1.42 3.98
C ALA A 82 23.17 0.94 2.67
N SER A 83 24.37 1.41 2.35
CA SER A 83 25.11 1.05 1.16
C SER A 83 26.56 0.68 1.44
N LEU A 84 27.08 -0.22 0.65
CA LEU A 84 28.48 -0.65 0.63
C LEU A 84 29.00 -0.55 -0.80
N ALA A 85 30.23 -0.05 -0.96
CA ALA A 85 30.90 -0.05 -2.25
C ALA A 85 32.38 -0.37 -2.07
N LYS A 86 32.96 -1.04 -3.07
CA LYS A 86 34.40 -1.31 -3.13
C LYS A 86 34.88 -1.29 -4.56
N THR A 87 35.99 -0.61 -4.75
CA THR A 87 36.76 -0.63 -5.99
C THR A 87 38.02 -1.43 -5.78
N PHE A 88 38.28 -2.41 -6.66
CA PHE A 88 39.47 -3.23 -6.63
C PHE A 88 40.48 -2.72 -7.67
N ASP A 89 41.77 -2.81 -7.38
CA ASP A 89 42.85 -2.34 -8.23
C ASP A 89 42.86 -2.98 -9.62
N PHE A 90 42.36 -4.20 -9.74
CA PHE A 90 42.26 -4.91 -11.01
C PHE A 90 41.10 -4.45 -11.91
N GLY A 91 40.36 -3.39 -11.49
CA GLY A 91 39.33 -2.76 -12.33
C GLY A 91 37.90 -3.23 -12.07
N LEU A 92 37.66 -4.03 -11.03
CA LEU A 92 36.31 -4.40 -10.59
C LEU A 92 35.76 -3.35 -9.59
N HIS A 93 34.55 -2.91 -9.82
CA HIS A 93 33.77 -2.11 -8.88
C HIS A 93 32.51 -2.88 -8.48
N LEU A 94 32.28 -3.03 -7.19
CA LEU A 94 31.08 -3.64 -6.61
C LEU A 94 30.35 -2.63 -5.75
N SER A 95 29.04 -2.59 -5.82
CA SER A 95 28.19 -1.85 -4.87
C SER A 95 26.94 -2.64 -4.53
N ALA A 96 26.44 -2.45 -3.31
CA ALA A 96 25.17 -2.98 -2.86
C ALA A 96 24.52 -2.00 -1.88
N SER A 97 23.21 -1.82 -1.98
CA SER A 97 22.44 -1.02 -1.05
C SER A 97 21.11 -1.67 -0.72
N TYR A 98 20.65 -1.41 0.50
CA TYR A 98 19.31 -1.77 0.95
C TYR A 98 18.61 -0.52 1.48
N THR A 99 17.39 -0.29 1.00
CA THR A 99 16.54 0.81 1.43
C THR A 99 15.27 0.27 2.07
N ARG A 100 14.95 0.77 3.26
CA ARG A 100 13.67 0.61 3.91
C ARG A 100 12.91 1.91 3.87
N SER A 101 11.68 1.90 3.32
CA SER A 101 10.83 3.09 3.18
C SER A 101 9.44 2.88 3.78
N TYR A 102 8.83 3.99 4.18
CA TYR A 102 7.46 4.01 4.69
C TYR A 102 6.81 5.38 4.43
N ALA A 103 5.54 5.39 4.05
CA ALA A 103 4.76 6.63 3.93
C ALA A 103 3.32 6.42 4.36
N LYS A 104 2.74 7.48 4.87
CA LYS A 104 1.29 7.65 5.07
C LYS A 104 0.83 8.91 4.36
N SER A 105 -0.26 8.82 3.60
CA SER A 105 -0.84 9.93 2.84
C SER A 105 -2.36 9.88 2.85
N TYR A 106 -2.98 10.94 2.33
CA TYR A 106 -4.44 11.04 2.15
C TYR A 106 -4.90 10.66 0.75
N GLY A 107 -3.98 10.37 -0.14
CA GLY A 107 -4.20 10.00 -1.51
C GLY A 107 -3.05 10.51 -2.37
N ASP A 108 -2.77 9.79 -3.43
CA ASP A 108 -1.58 10.01 -4.24
C ASP A 108 -1.91 10.74 -5.56
N GLY A 109 -3.10 11.36 -5.63
CA GLY A 109 -3.51 12.14 -6.80
C GLY A 109 -3.76 11.29 -8.05
N ILE A 110 -4.15 10.03 -7.88
CA ILE A 110 -4.44 9.15 -9.01
C ILE A 110 -5.76 9.59 -9.66
N GLY A 111 -5.67 10.07 -10.88
CA GLY A 111 -6.78 10.48 -11.72
C GLY A 111 -6.70 11.96 -12.10
N ASP A 112 -7.19 12.25 -13.28
CA ASP A 112 -7.25 13.57 -13.90
C ASP A 112 -8.55 14.34 -13.56
N GLN A 113 -9.48 13.68 -12.86
CA GLN A 113 -10.76 14.23 -12.45
C GLN A 113 -10.91 14.16 -10.92
N VAL A 114 -11.59 15.14 -10.35
CA VAL A 114 -11.80 15.24 -8.90
C VAL A 114 -12.53 14.01 -8.33
N ASN A 115 -13.52 13.47 -9.07
CA ASN A 115 -14.21 12.25 -8.68
C ASN A 115 -13.26 11.03 -8.70
N SER A 116 -12.39 10.91 -9.72
CA SER A 116 -11.39 9.83 -9.79
C SER A 116 -10.40 9.93 -8.65
N ALA A 117 -9.94 11.13 -8.31
CA ALA A 117 -9.08 11.38 -7.16
C ALA A 117 -9.76 11.00 -5.84
N TYR A 118 -11.08 11.20 -5.73
CA TYR A 118 -11.87 10.77 -4.58
C TYR A 118 -12.01 9.23 -4.51
N TYR A 119 -12.38 8.57 -5.61
CA TYR A 119 -12.59 7.11 -5.65
C TYR A 119 -11.31 6.31 -5.45
N ASN A 120 -10.19 6.81 -6.01
CA ASN A 120 -8.89 6.17 -5.94
C ASN A 120 -8.00 6.78 -4.85
N ASN A 121 -8.60 7.29 -3.79
CA ASN A 121 -7.87 8.01 -2.75
C ASN A 121 -6.89 7.06 -2.05
N ARG A 122 -7.31 6.42 -1.02
CA ARG A 122 -6.49 5.51 -0.21
C ARG A 122 -7.32 4.32 0.24
N TYR A 123 -6.63 3.24 0.56
CA TYR A 123 -7.29 2.13 1.25
C TYR A 123 -7.51 2.51 2.72
N SER A 124 -8.73 2.42 3.19
CA SER A 124 -9.14 2.83 4.54
C SER A 124 -10.20 1.92 5.12
N VAL A 125 -10.39 1.98 6.43
CA VAL A 125 -11.48 1.26 7.11
C VAL A 125 -12.81 1.94 6.86
N ASN A 126 -12.82 3.26 6.99
CA ASN A 126 -14.03 4.09 7.07
C ASN A 126 -14.33 4.87 5.78
N GLY A 127 -13.65 4.54 4.68
CA GLY A 127 -13.91 5.16 3.37
C GLY A 127 -13.19 6.48 3.14
N ASN A 128 -13.60 7.17 2.06
CA ASN A 128 -12.89 8.33 1.53
C ASN A 128 -13.26 9.64 2.22
N ASN A 129 -14.45 9.71 2.82
CA ASN A 129 -14.87 10.88 3.60
C ASN A 129 -14.30 10.91 5.02
N ASP A 130 -13.60 9.87 5.44
CA ASP A 130 -12.88 9.88 6.70
C ASP A 130 -11.52 10.56 6.56
N THR A 131 -11.02 11.10 7.68
CA THR A 131 -9.74 11.84 7.72
C THR A 131 -8.55 10.96 8.11
N GLU A 132 -8.66 9.66 7.95
CA GLU A 132 -7.56 8.71 8.19
C GLU A 132 -6.53 8.72 7.05
N THR A 133 -5.26 8.62 7.40
CA THR A 133 -4.20 8.38 6.41
C THR A 133 -4.12 6.90 6.05
N GLY A 134 -3.96 6.63 4.76
CA GLY A 134 -3.59 5.32 4.25
C GLY A 134 -2.09 5.21 3.95
N TYR A 135 -1.61 4.02 3.61
CA TYR A 135 -0.25 3.84 3.10
C TYR A 135 -0.09 4.53 1.74
N GLY A 136 1.02 5.24 1.55
CA GLY A 136 1.36 5.88 0.29
C GLY A 136 1.53 4.86 -0.84
N THR A 137 0.86 5.10 -1.97
CA THR A 137 0.74 4.15 -3.09
C THR A 137 2.09 3.89 -3.77
N TYR A 138 2.95 4.90 -3.83
CA TYR A 138 4.22 4.84 -4.58
C TYR A 138 5.43 4.41 -3.75
N VAL A 139 5.23 4.01 -2.50
CA VAL A 139 6.33 3.60 -1.63
C VAL A 139 6.64 2.12 -1.79
N SER A 140 7.86 1.79 -2.19
CA SER A 140 8.40 0.45 -2.10
C SER A 140 9.02 0.24 -0.71
N PRO A 141 8.41 -0.57 0.16
CA PRO A 141 8.90 -0.74 1.54
C PRO A 141 10.32 -1.30 1.64
N ASN A 142 10.71 -2.16 0.72
CA ASN A 142 12.03 -2.77 0.68
C ASN A 142 12.58 -2.68 -0.75
N ARG A 143 13.81 -2.21 -0.89
CA ARG A 143 14.53 -2.18 -2.15
C ARG A 143 15.97 -2.61 -1.94
N VAL A 144 16.43 -3.55 -2.73
CA VAL A 144 17.84 -3.93 -2.85
C VAL A 144 18.33 -3.51 -4.21
N LEU A 145 19.45 -2.83 -4.26
CA LEU A 145 20.15 -2.51 -5.49
C LEU A 145 21.59 -3.00 -5.37
N ALA A 146 22.04 -3.79 -6.33
CA ALA A 146 23.43 -4.22 -6.38
C ALA A 146 23.99 -4.01 -7.80
N SER A 147 25.26 -3.66 -7.89
CA SER A 147 25.94 -3.54 -9.18
C SER A 147 27.34 -4.11 -9.15
N ALA A 148 27.76 -4.64 -10.28
CA ALA A 148 29.12 -5.04 -10.55
C ALA A 148 29.56 -4.44 -11.90
N ALA A 149 30.69 -3.75 -11.93
CA ALA A 149 31.25 -3.19 -13.15
C ALA A 149 32.72 -3.59 -13.25
N TYR A 150 33.10 -4.20 -14.36
CA TYR A 150 34.46 -4.62 -14.61
C TYR A 150 35.02 -3.95 -15.84
N ARG A 151 36.14 -3.22 -15.67
CA ARG A 151 36.84 -2.54 -16.75
C ARG A 151 38.11 -3.27 -17.11
N ILE A 152 38.16 -3.82 -18.33
CA ILE A 152 39.28 -4.53 -18.91
C ILE A 152 40.04 -3.56 -19.80
N LYS A 153 41.30 -3.26 -19.44
CA LYS A 153 42.21 -2.51 -20.30
C LYS A 153 43.00 -3.48 -21.15
N TYR A 154 42.98 -3.31 -22.47
CA TYR A 154 43.76 -4.10 -23.40
C TYR A 154 44.29 -3.18 -24.50
N ALA A 155 45.49 -3.45 -24.98
CA ALA A 155 46.23 -2.56 -25.83
C ALA A 155 46.40 -1.13 -25.21
N LYS A 156 47.24 -0.30 -25.81
CA LYS A 156 47.68 0.98 -25.21
C LYS A 156 46.53 1.99 -25.02
N ASN A 157 45.51 1.94 -25.89
CA ASN A 157 44.48 2.97 -26.00
C ASN A 157 43.05 2.44 -25.94
N PHE A 158 42.83 1.17 -25.60
CA PHE A 158 41.52 0.55 -25.62
C PHE A 158 41.15 -0.03 -24.24
N ALA A 159 39.86 0.09 -23.90
CA ALA A 159 39.29 -0.58 -22.77
C ALA A 159 37.83 -0.97 -23.07
N SER A 160 37.40 -2.09 -22.51
CA SER A 160 35.99 -2.51 -22.50
C SER A 160 35.47 -2.51 -21.06
N SER A 161 34.21 -2.15 -20.90
CA SER A 161 33.55 -2.23 -19.61
C SER A 161 32.31 -3.14 -19.70
N LEU A 162 32.20 -4.08 -18.78
CA LEU A 162 31.02 -4.92 -18.59
C LEU A 162 30.36 -4.52 -17.26
N SER A 163 29.07 -4.27 -17.29
CA SER A 163 28.32 -3.92 -16.09
C SER A 163 27.10 -4.80 -15.94
N LEU A 164 26.83 -5.23 -14.70
CA LEU A 164 25.64 -5.95 -14.29
C LEU A 164 24.97 -5.16 -13.19
N ILE A 165 23.64 -5.00 -13.27
CA ILE A 165 22.80 -4.36 -12.26
C ILE A 165 21.73 -5.34 -11.85
N TYR A 166 21.55 -5.52 -10.57
CA TYR A 166 20.46 -6.25 -9.95
C TYR A 166 19.61 -5.28 -9.14
N GLU A 167 18.30 -5.29 -9.38
CA GLU A 167 17.32 -4.57 -8.58
C GLU A 167 16.26 -5.54 -8.09
N GLY A 168 16.09 -5.60 -6.76
CA GLY A 168 15.03 -6.32 -6.09
C GLY A 168 14.20 -5.36 -5.26
N MET A 169 12.89 -5.32 -5.48
CA MET A 169 11.98 -4.49 -4.67
C MET A 169 10.61 -5.14 -4.58
N ASN A 170 9.86 -4.72 -3.57
CA ASN A 170 8.43 -5.01 -3.58
C ASN A 170 7.87 -4.43 -4.88
N MET A 171 7.24 -5.28 -5.68
CA MET A 171 6.78 -4.88 -7.00
C MET A 171 5.94 -3.61 -6.90
N GLY A 172 6.45 -2.57 -7.55
CA GLY A 172 5.71 -1.36 -7.81
C GLY A 172 4.73 -1.59 -8.95
N TYR A 173 4.24 -0.52 -9.40
CA TYR A 173 3.31 -0.33 -10.48
C TYR A 173 3.56 -1.17 -11.76
N ALA A 174 2.61 -2.04 -12.09
CA ALA A 174 2.51 -2.65 -13.41
C ALA A 174 1.19 -2.19 -14.07
N GLY A 175 1.31 -1.46 -15.17
CA GLY A 175 0.16 -1.10 -16.01
C GLY A 175 -0.73 0.02 -15.47
N GLY A 176 -0.21 1.01 -14.79
CA GLY A 176 -0.96 2.18 -14.38
C GLY A 176 -1.50 2.14 -12.94
N TYR A 177 -1.34 1.06 -12.19
CA TYR A 177 -1.83 0.93 -10.82
C TYR A 177 -0.77 0.31 -9.91
N SER A 178 -0.64 0.80 -8.70
CA SER A 178 0.36 0.31 -7.75
C SER A 178 0.12 -1.17 -7.43
N ALA A 179 1.01 -2.03 -7.89
CA ALA A 179 1.00 -3.46 -7.58
C ALA A 179 1.95 -3.81 -6.42
N ALA A 180 2.56 -2.81 -5.79
CA ALA A 180 3.53 -3.04 -4.72
C ALA A 180 2.92 -3.62 -3.44
N ARG A 181 1.60 -3.81 -3.41
CA ARG A 181 0.90 -4.19 -2.19
C ARG A 181 -0.32 -5.03 -2.50
N TYR A 182 -0.44 -6.13 -1.83
CA TYR A 182 -1.72 -6.82 -1.72
C TYR A 182 -2.61 -6.00 -0.80
N SER A 183 -3.73 -5.52 -1.31
CA SER A 183 -4.77 -4.96 -0.47
C SER A 183 -5.93 -5.95 -0.44
N TYR A 184 -6.28 -6.38 0.75
CA TYR A 184 -7.50 -7.13 0.97
C TYR A 184 -8.61 -6.11 1.22
N THR A 185 -9.43 -5.90 0.20
CA THR A 185 -10.51 -4.91 0.23
C THR A 185 -11.85 -5.56 -0.10
N PHE A 186 -12.90 -4.96 0.41
CA PHE A 186 -14.23 -5.24 -0.09
C PHE A 186 -14.44 -4.61 -1.47
N THR A 187 -15.14 -5.33 -2.34
CA THR A 187 -15.66 -4.77 -3.58
C THR A 187 -16.99 -4.07 -3.31
N GLY A 188 -17.13 -2.85 -3.78
CA GLY A 188 -18.34 -2.06 -3.63
C GLY A 188 -18.33 -1.07 -2.47
N ASN A 189 -19.41 -0.33 -2.38
CA ASN A 189 -19.58 0.79 -1.44
C ASN A 189 -20.20 0.31 -0.13
N ILE A 190 -19.40 -0.28 0.76
CA ILE A 190 -19.90 -0.83 2.02
C ILE A 190 -20.17 0.20 3.10
N VAL A 191 -19.51 1.37 3.05
CA VAL A 191 -19.69 2.44 4.04
C VAL A 191 -20.61 3.57 3.56
N GLY A 192 -21.11 3.50 2.33
CA GLY A 192 -22.07 4.47 1.79
C GLY A 192 -21.47 5.77 1.26
N ASP A 193 -20.17 5.89 1.15
CA ASP A 193 -19.46 7.09 0.66
C ASP A 193 -19.10 7.05 -0.83
N TYR A 194 -19.53 6.00 -1.52
CA TYR A 194 -19.24 5.71 -2.93
C TYR A 194 -17.81 5.25 -3.23
N GLY A 195 -17.03 4.87 -2.24
CA GLY A 195 -15.73 4.24 -2.41
C GLY A 195 -15.82 2.72 -2.58
N SER A 196 -14.79 2.10 -3.15
CA SER A 196 -14.62 0.65 -3.24
C SER A 196 -13.25 0.19 -2.72
N ASN A 197 -12.67 0.96 -1.83
CA ASN A 197 -11.32 0.81 -1.30
C ASN A 197 -11.32 0.55 0.23
N ASN A 198 -12.41 0.00 0.74
CA ASN A 198 -12.52 -0.32 2.15
C ASN A 198 -11.74 -1.60 2.49
N LEU A 199 -10.88 -1.50 3.49
CA LEU A 199 -10.08 -2.63 3.95
C LEU A 199 -10.96 -3.74 4.54
N LEU A 200 -10.60 -4.99 4.24
CA LEU A 200 -11.27 -6.17 4.76
C LEU A 200 -11.00 -6.30 6.27
N TYR A 201 -12.05 -6.57 7.04
CA TYR A 201 -11.90 -7.03 8.42
C TYR A 201 -11.67 -8.54 8.42
N ILE A 202 -10.68 -9.02 9.17
CA ILE A 202 -10.37 -10.44 9.29
C ILE A 202 -11.06 -10.98 10.54
N PRO A 203 -12.02 -11.91 10.41
CA PRO A 203 -12.75 -12.43 11.55
C PRO A 203 -11.81 -13.02 12.61
N ALA A 204 -12.11 -12.74 13.88
CA ALA A 204 -11.26 -13.14 15.00
C ALA A 204 -11.22 -14.68 15.18
N SER A 205 -12.31 -15.36 14.87
CA SER A 205 -12.44 -16.81 14.99
C SER A 205 -13.39 -17.37 13.93
N ARG A 206 -13.45 -18.70 13.82
CA ARG A 206 -14.41 -19.38 12.94
C ARG A 206 -15.86 -19.09 13.36
N GLU A 207 -16.13 -19.09 14.65
CA GLU A 207 -17.46 -18.81 15.20
C GLU A 207 -17.92 -17.37 14.92
N ALA A 208 -16.97 -16.42 14.85
CA ALA A 208 -17.26 -15.05 14.41
C ALA A 208 -17.61 -15.01 12.93
N LEU A 209 -16.87 -15.73 12.08
CA LEU A 209 -17.14 -15.84 10.65
C LEU A 209 -18.48 -16.51 10.35
N ASP A 210 -18.88 -17.51 11.13
CA ASP A 210 -20.15 -18.23 10.93
C ASP A 210 -21.39 -17.32 11.10
N LYS A 211 -21.21 -16.18 11.80
CA LYS A 211 -22.24 -15.15 11.94
C LYS A 211 -22.26 -14.12 10.80
N TRP A 212 -21.30 -14.19 9.87
CA TRP A 212 -21.30 -13.33 8.71
C TRP A 212 -22.38 -13.78 7.72
N ASN A 213 -23.04 -12.81 7.12
CA ASN A 213 -24.09 -13.08 6.14
C ASN A 213 -23.48 -13.31 4.75
N PHE A 214 -23.27 -14.57 4.40
CA PHE A 214 -22.94 -14.98 3.04
C PHE A 214 -24.22 -15.40 2.33
N ALA A 215 -24.33 -15.04 1.06
CA ALA A 215 -25.42 -15.50 0.20
C ALA A 215 -24.90 -16.60 -0.74
N ASP A 216 -25.78 -17.56 -1.06
CA ASP A 216 -25.47 -18.56 -2.08
C ASP A 216 -25.28 -17.88 -3.43
N TYR A 217 -24.23 -18.30 -4.15
CA TYR A 217 -24.03 -17.88 -5.52
C TYR A 217 -24.78 -18.84 -6.45
N THR A 218 -25.72 -18.29 -7.21
CA THR A 218 -26.61 -19.08 -8.08
C THR A 218 -26.36 -18.75 -9.55
N ASP A 219 -26.44 -19.75 -10.40
CA ASP A 219 -26.47 -19.55 -11.84
C ASP A 219 -27.71 -18.73 -12.23
N SER A 220 -27.51 -17.64 -12.95
CA SER A 220 -28.60 -16.71 -13.31
C SER A 220 -29.60 -17.28 -14.31
N LYS A 221 -29.27 -18.39 -15.00
CA LYS A 221 -30.12 -19.02 -16.00
C LYS A 221 -30.90 -20.23 -15.44
N THR A 222 -30.21 -21.02 -14.60
CA THR A 222 -30.80 -22.26 -14.06
C THR A 222 -31.40 -22.09 -12.67
N GLY A 223 -30.94 -21.08 -11.91
CA GLY A 223 -31.29 -20.88 -10.50
C GLY A 223 -30.58 -21.86 -9.55
N GLU A 224 -29.73 -22.73 -10.06
CA GLU A 224 -28.97 -23.69 -9.25
C GLU A 224 -27.88 -23.01 -8.43
N VAL A 225 -27.68 -23.49 -7.20
CA VAL A 225 -26.59 -23.03 -6.34
C VAL A 225 -25.24 -23.58 -6.88
N THR A 226 -24.38 -22.73 -7.36
CA THR A 226 -23.05 -23.09 -7.87
C THR A 226 -21.95 -22.94 -6.83
N TYR A 227 -22.17 -22.12 -5.80
CA TYR A 227 -21.23 -21.93 -4.69
C TYR A 227 -21.99 -21.50 -3.43
N SER A 228 -22.17 -22.42 -2.51
CA SER A 228 -23.00 -22.19 -1.34
C SER A 228 -22.37 -21.23 -0.33
N ALA A 229 -23.18 -20.56 0.47
CA ALA A 229 -22.75 -19.71 1.57
C ALA A 229 -21.83 -20.44 2.58
N LYS A 230 -22.04 -21.75 2.75
CA LYS A 230 -21.20 -22.58 3.61
C LYS A 230 -19.81 -22.79 3.00
N GLU A 231 -19.75 -23.21 1.73
CA GLU A 231 -18.48 -23.39 1.01
C GLU A 231 -17.67 -22.09 0.97
N GLN A 232 -18.30 -20.96 0.67
CA GLN A 232 -17.65 -19.65 0.69
C GLN A 232 -17.01 -19.33 2.05
N ARG A 233 -17.69 -19.63 3.18
CA ARG A 233 -17.13 -19.44 4.50
C ARG A 233 -15.99 -20.40 4.80
N ASP A 234 -16.10 -21.66 4.38
CA ASP A 234 -15.07 -22.67 4.59
C ASP A 234 -13.78 -22.30 3.84
N ASP A 235 -13.91 -21.92 2.57
CA ASP A 235 -12.80 -21.52 1.72
C ASP A 235 -12.16 -20.20 2.20
N PHE A 236 -12.97 -19.23 2.60
CA PHE A 236 -12.46 -17.98 3.15
C PHE A 236 -11.67 -18.19 4.46
N TRP A 237 -12.16 -19.07 5.33
CA TRP A 237 -11.44 -19.42 6.55
C TRP A 237 -10.15 -20.19 6.27
N ALA A 238 -10.15 -21.10 5.31
CA ALA A 238 -8.96 -21.81 4.87
C ALA A 238 -7.92 -20.82 4.33
N TYR A 239 -8.33 -19.92 3.44
CA TYR A 239 -7.47 -18.87 2.89
C TYR A 239 -6.84 -17.97 3.96
N ILE A 240 -7.63 -17.52 4.97
CA ILE A 240 -7.08 -16.74 6.10
C ILE A 240 -5.98 -17.52 6.84
N ASN A 241 -6.11 -18.84 6.97
CA ASN A 241 -5.14 -19.64 7.72
C ASN A 241 -3.91 -20.05 6.91
N GLU A 242 -4.01 -20.09 5.59
CA GLU A 242 -2.91 -20.35 4.66
C GLU A 242 -2.04 -19.10 4.46
N ASP A 243 -2.66 -17.94 4.37
CA ASP A 243 -1.96 -16.67 4.20
C ASP A 243 -1.35 -16.21 5.53
N SER A 244 -0.03 -16.11 5.58
CA SER A 244 0.73 -15.74 6.79
C SER A 244 0.38 -14.35 7.31
N TYR A 245 0.08 -13.41 6.42
CA TYR A 245 -0.30 -12.05 6.76
C TYR A 245 -1.70 -11.99 7.37
N LEU A 246 -2.69 -12.59 6.72
CA LEU A 246 -4.08 -12.62 7.20
C LEU A 246 -4.21 -13.39 8.52
N LYS A 247 -3.50 -14.51 8.64
CA LYS A 247 -3.44 -15.29 9.88
C LYS A 247 -3.00 -14.47 11.08
N GLY A 248 -2.05 -13.55 10.87
CA GLY A 248 -1.57 -12.60 11.89
C GLY A 248 -2.50 -11.42 12.15
N ARG A 249 -3.57 -11.26 11.38
CA ARG A 249 -4.51 -10.14 11.44
C ARG A 249 -5.90 -10.49 11.95
N LYS A 250 -6.12 -11.69 12.45
CA LYS A 250 -7.41 -12.11 13.04
C LYS A 250 -7.88 -11.10 14.08
N GLY A 251 -9.13 -10.66 13.97
CA GLY A 251 -9.72 -9.61 14.82
C GLY A 251 -9.27 -8.19 14.48
N LYS A 252 -8.66 -7.96 13.30
CA LYS A 252 -8.16 -6.66 12.85
C LYS A 252 -8.48 -6.43 11.39
N TYR A 253 -8.36 -5.19 10.96
CA TYR A 253 -8.45 -4.84 9.55
C TYR A 253 -7.15 -5.25 8.81
N ALA A 254 -7.32 -5.73 7.58
CA ALA A 254 -6.23 -5.99 6.68
C ALA A 254 -5.68 -4.66 6.16
N GLU A 255 -4.77 -4.04 6.91
CA GLU A 255 -3.96 -2.96 6.34
C GLU A 255 -3.20 -3.52 5.13
N ILE A 256 -2.80 -2.66 4.21
CA ILE A 256 -2.04 -3.04 3.03
C ILE A 256 -0.90 -3.97 3.43
N GLY A 257 -0.95 -5.22 2.91
CA GLY A 257 0.00 -6.26 3.27
C GLY A 257 1.42 -5.85 2.89
N ARG A 258 2.34 -6.13 3.78
CA ARG A 258 3.74 -6.20 3.39
C ARG A 258 3.91 -7.53 2.68
N ALA A 259 4.27 -7.52 1.40
CA ALA A 259 4.86 -8.71 0.81
C ALA A 259 6.08 -9.06 1.68
N SER A 260 6.02 -10.21 2.32
CA SER A 260 7.11 -10.79 3.11
C SER A 260 8.21 -11.30 2.19
#